data_63047c2e3ee2751bc0b9dcd9a541d5b9
#
_entry.id   63047c2e3ee2751bc0b9dcd9a541d5b9
#
_cell.length_a   1.000
_cell.length_b   1.000
_cell.length_c   1.000
_cell.angle_alpha   90.00
_cell.angle_beta   90.00
_cell.angle_gamma   90.00
#
_symmetry.space_group_name_H-M   'P 1'
#
loop_
_entity.id
_entity.type
_entity.pdbx_description
1 polymer ?
#
loop_
_entity_poly.entity_id
_entity_poly.type
_entity_poly.pdbx_seq_one_letter_code
_entity_poly.pdbx_strand_id
1 'polypeptide(L)'
;NGMNKKRKSYILLELGVIAISFAALLLLLYFVVAVSFQNGTVSSDITMKMAGQIARRIFENPTQDQISTTALMISYGAHLGLFFVVGFVTTFVSMVVFRRYYRILGVIGAGAVCYVLAYYTEYYKQFVEGRHFQQSDAALNWYGSLAGIFCMVGSYFLNRLLVKLS
;
A
#
# COMPACT_ATOMS: atom_id res chain seq x y z
N ASN A 1 33.63 15.96 25.76
CA ASN A 1 33.47 16.24 24.31
C ASN A 1 32.96 15.04 23.47
N GLY A 2 33.31 13.78 23.83
CA GLY A 2 32.90 12.58 23.05
C GLY A 2 31.40 12.23 23.16
N MET A 3 30.77 12.41 24.33
CA MET A 3 29.32 12.14 24.50
C MET A 3 28.44 13.04 23.68
N ASN A 4 28.79 14.31 23.50
CA ASN A 4 28.02 15.25 22.70
C ASN A 4 28.09 14.93 21.20
N LYS A 5 29.23 14.41 20.70
CA LYS A 5 29.41 14.00 19.32
C LYS A 5 28.60 12.73 18.99
N LYS A 6 28.59 11.73 19.87
CA LYS A 6 27.76 10.52 19.71
C LYS A 6 26.26 10.86 19.70
N ARG A 7 25.78 11.71 20.61
CA ARG A 7 24.38 12.14 20.67
C ARG A 7 23.95 12.87 19.39
N LYS A 8 24.79 13.75 18.84
CA LYS A 8 24.51 14.43 17.57
C LYS A 8 24.44 13.44 16.39
N SER A 9 25.32 12.45 16.34
CA SER A 9 25.30 11.42 15.30
C SER A 9 24.02 10.58 15.34
N TYR A 10 23.53 10.21 16.53
CA TYR A 10 22.26 9.48 16.67
C TYR A 10 21.05 10.33 16.20
N ILE A 11 21.02 11.61 16.55
CA ILE A 11 19.93 12.51 16.13
C ILE A 11 19.93 12.66 14.60
N LEU A 12 21.10 12.83 13.97
CA LEU A 12 21.22 12.94 12.52
C LEU A 12 20.77 11.66 11.81
N LEU A 13 21.15 10.49 12.35
CA LEU A 13 20.70 9.21 11.81
C LEU A 13 19.18 9.05 11.90
N GLU A 14 18.60 9.41 13.03
CA GLU A 14 17.14 9.37 13.22
C GLU A 14 16.39 10.30 12.27
N LEU A 15 16.85 11.54 12.11
CA LEU A 15 16.28 12.50 11.16
C LEU A 15 16.40 11.98 9.73
N GLY A 16 17.53 11.35 9.39
CA GLY A 16 17.73 10.71 8.08
C GLY A 16 16.72 9.59 7.83
N VAL A 17 16.49 8.69 8.80
CA VAL A 17 15.49 7.62 8.69
C VAL A 17 14.08 8.19 8.51
N ILE A 18 13.71 9.22 9.28
CA ILE A 18 12.41 9.87 9.15
C ILE A 18 12.26 10.49 7.75
N ALA A 19 13.26 11.23 7.28
CA ALA A 19 13.23 11.88 5.97
C ALA A 19 13.10 10.88 4.81
N ILE A 20 13.90 9.80 4.85
CA ILE A 20 13.84 8.73 3.82
C ILE A 20 12.48 8.04 3.85
N SER A 21 11.95 7.73 5.04
CA SER A 21 10.64 7.08 5.19
C SER A 21 9.51 7.96 4.66
N PHE A 22 9.60 9.27 4.91
CA PHE A 22 8.61 10.23 4.40
C PHE A 22 8.70 10.40 2.88
N ALA A 23 9.91 10.45 2.33
CA ALA A 23 10.12 10.49 0.89
C ALA A 23 9.58 9.23 0.20
N ALA A 24 9.82 8.05 0.77
CA ALA A 24 9.27 6.79 0.27
C ALA A 24 7.74 6.78 0.30
N LEU A 25 7.12 7.32 1.36
CA LEU A 25 5.66 7.45 1.45
C LEU A 25 5.12 8.39 0.37
N LEU A 26 5.75 9.55 0.15
CA LEU A 26 5.33 10.49 -0.89
C LEU A 26 5.44 9.89 -2.29
N LEU A 27 6.51 9.17 -2.58
CA LEU A 27 6.68 8.45 -3.85
C LEU A 27 5.60 7.39 -4.04
N LEU A 28 5.28 6.64 -2.99
CA LEU A 28 4.22 5.63 -3.01
C LEU A 28 2.85 6.28 -3.28
N LEU A 29 2.52 7.36 -2.59
CA LEU A 29 1.29 8.10 -2.80
C LEU A 29 1.19 8.66 -4.22
N TYR A 30 2.28 9.23 -4.74
CA TYR A 30 2.36 9.67 -6.13
C TYR A 30 2.07 8.50 -7.10
N PHE A 31 2.67 7.34 -6.87
CA PHE A 31 2.45 6.15 -7.70
C PHE A 31 0.99 5.67 -7.63
N VAL A 32 0.39 5.64 -6.44
CA VAL A 32 -1.04 5.30 -6.26
C VAL A 32 -1.93 6.23 -7.07
N VAL A 33 -1.69 7.53 -6.97
CA VAL A 33 -2.44 8.54 -7.73
C VAL A 33 -2.23 8.34 -9.22
N ALA A 34 -0.99 8.20 -9.69
CA ALA A 34 -0.66 8.04 -11.11
C ALA A 34 -1.36 6.80 -11.72
N VAL A 35 -1.35 5.66 -11.01
CA VAL A 35 -2.02 4.43 -11.46
C VAL A 35 -3.55 4.57 -11.41
N SER A 36 -4.09 5.23 -10.37
CA SER A 36 -5.53 5.41 -10.20
C SER A 36 -6.14 6.31 -11.27
N PHE A 37 -5.38 7.27 -11.78
CA PHE A 37 -5.83 8.23 -12.80
C PHE A 37 -5.46 7.84 -14.25
N GLN A 38 -4.97 6.63 -14.49
CA GLN A 38 -4.80 6.13 -15.85
C GLN A 38 -6.17 6.00 -16.55
N ASN A 39 -6.20 6.31 -17.85
CA ASN A 39 -7.39 6.13 -18.70
C ASN A 39 -7.90 4.68 -18.60
N GLY A 40 -9.22 4.53 -18.47
CA GLY A 40 -9.86 3.23 -18.26
C GLY A 40 -9.62 2.23 -19.38
N THR A 41 -9.59 2.68 -20.63
CA THR A 41 -9.33 1.81 -21.80
C THR A 41 -7.92 1.24 -21.77
N VAL A 42 -6.92 2.09 -21.49
CA VAL A 42 -5.50 1.67 -21.39
C VAL A 42 -5.31 0.67 -20.26
N SER A 43 -5.90 0.95 -19.09
CA SER A 43 -5.81 0.06 -17.92
C SER A 43 -6.48 -1.29 -18.20
N SER A 44 -7.65 -1.29 -18.84
CA SER A 44 -8.37 -2.51 -19.22
C SER A 44 -7.57 -3.34 -20.23
N ASP A 45 -7.03 -2.71 -21.28
CA ASP A 45 -6.24 -3.39 -22.30
C ASP A 45 -4.99 -4.06 -21.73
N ILE A 46 -4.29 -3.38 -20.83
CA ILE A 46 -3.12 -3.97 -20.16
C ILE A 46 -3.53 -5.18 -19.33
N THR A 47 -4.61 -5.06 -18.53
CA THR A 47 -5.11 -6.14 -17.68
C THR A 47 -5.57 -7.34 -18.52
N MET A 48 -6.29 -7.12 -19.61
CA MET A 48 -6.74 -8.18 -20.51
C MET A 48 -5.59 -8.87 -21.23
N LYS A 49 -4.57 -8.14 -21.68
CA LYS A 49 -3.35 -8.73 -22.26
C LYS A 49 -2.61 -9.62 -21.27
N MET A 50 -2.42 -9.14 -20.02
CA MET A 50 -1.80 -9.93 -18.95
C MET A 50 -2.64 -11.17 -18.62
N ALA A 51 -3.96 -11.01 -18.50
CA ALA A 51 -4.87 -12.11 -18.24
C ALA A 51 -4.81 -13.19 -19.34
N GLY A 52 -4.80 -12.79 -20.61
CA GLY A 52 -4.65 -13.71 -21.73
C GLY A 52 -3.33 -14.48 -21.69
N GLN A 53 -2.22 -13.83 -21.31
CA GLN A 53 -0.92 -14.50 -21.17
C GLN A 53 -0.92 -15.51 -20.02
N ILE A 54 -1.50 -15.14 -18.88
CA ILE A 54 -1.56 -16.01 -17.70
C ILE A 54 -2.52 -17.17 -17.95
N ALA A 55 -3.70 -16.90 -18.50
CA ALA A 55 -4.69 -17.93 -18.82
C ALA A 55 -4.14 -18.99 -19.78
N ARG A 56 -3.36 -18.61 -20.81
CA ARG A 56 -2.69 -19.54 -21.72
C ARG A 56 -1.61 -20.41 -21.06
N ARG A 57 -1.08 -20.00 -19.93
CA ARG A 57 -0.14 -20.83 -19.15
C ARG A 57 -0.84 -21.84 -18.24
N ILE A 58 -2.08 -21.55 -17.87
CA ILE A 58 -2.88 -22.39 -16.95
C ILE A 58 -3.78 -23.35 -17.75
N PHE A 59 -4.34 -22.86 -18.85
CA PHE A 59 -5.28 -23.60 -19.70
C PHE A 59 -4.71 -23.74 -21.10
N GLU A 60 -4.82 -24.92 -21.71
CA GLU A 60 -4.34 -25.16 -23.09
C GLU A 60 -5.03 -24.27 -24.13
N ASN A 61 -6.35 -24.12 -24.03
CA ASN A 61 -7.18 -23.26 -24.89
C ASN A 61 -8.15 -22.45 -24.02
N PRO A 62 -7.73 -21.29 -23.47
CA PRO A 62 -8.56 -20.53 -22.57
C PRO A 62 -9.79 -19.94 -23.29
N THR A 63 -10.95 -20.14 -22.71
CA THR A 63 -12.19 -19.50 -23.15
C THR A 63 -12.18 -18.01 -22.80
N GLN A 64 -13.03 -17.22 -23.45
CA GLN A 64 -13.15 -15.78 -23.13
C GLN A 64 -13.56 -15.54 -21.68
N ASP A 65 -14.41 -16.42 -21.11
CA ASP A 65 -14.81 -16.34 -19.70
C ASP A 65 -13.65 -16.60 -18.74
N GLN A 66 -12.75 -17.53 -19.06
CA GLN A 66 -11.55 -17.79 -18.28
C GLN A 66 -10.59 -16.61 -18.33
N ILE A 67 -10.44 -15.96 -19.49
CA ILE A 67 -9.61 -14.76 -19.63
C ILE A 67 -10.21 -13.60 -18.82
N SER A 68 -11.52 -13.37 -18.90
CA SER A 68 -12.19 -12.30 -18.16
C SER A 68 -12.14 -12.53 -16.63
N THR A 69 -12.33 -13.76 -16.18
CA THR A 69 -12.19 -14.13 -14.76
C THR A 69 -10.75 -13.91 -14.27
N THR A 70 -9.75 -14.29 -15.08
CA THR A 70 -8.35 -14.04 -14.77
C THR A 70 -8.05 -12.54 -14.69
N ALA A 71 -8.63 -11.74 -15.57
CA ALA A 71 -8.51 -10.28 -15.54
C ALA A 71 -9.08 -9.67 -14.25
N LEU A 72 -10.26 -10.14 -13.80
CA LEU A 72 -10.84 -9.73 -12.52
C LEU A 72 -9.94 -10.09 -11.33
N MET A 73 -9.37 -11.30 -11.31
CA MET A 73 -8.45 -11.73 -10.25
C MET A 73 -7.18 -10.87 -10.22
N ILE A 74 -6.63 -10.53 -11.39
CA ILE A 74 -5.46 -9.64 -11.50
C ILE A 74 -5.82 -8.24 -10.96
N SER A 75 -6.98 -7.70 -11.35
CA SER A 75 -7.45 -6.40 -10.88
C SER A 75 -7.59 -6.38 -9.35
N TYR A 76 -8.26 -7.37 -8.77
CA TYR A 76 -8.44 -7.48 -7.32
C TYR A 76 -7.10 -7.65 -6.59
N GLY A 77 -6.22 -8.48 -7.14
CA GLY A 77 -4.87 -8.65 -6.60
C GLY A 77 -4.05 -7.36 -6.63
N ALA A 78 -4.18 -6.56 -7.68
CA ALA A 78 -3.53 -5.27 -7.83
C ALA A 78 -4.02 -4.26 -6.78
N HIS A 79 -5.35 -4.16 -6.55
CA HIS A 79 -5.94 -3.31 -5.52
C HIS A 79 -5.48 -3.71 -4.12
N LEU A 80 -5.62 -4.99 -3.77
CA LEU A 80 -5.18 -5.52 -2.48
C LEU A 80 -3.69 -5.33 -2.26
N GLY A 81 -2.86 -5.69 -3.26
CA GLY A 81 -1.40 -5.64 -3.16
C GLY A 81 -0.88 -4.20 -3.04
N LEU A 82 -1.36 -3.29 -3.88
CA LEU A 82 -0.96 -1.88 -3.83
C LEU A 82 -1.30 -1.26 -2.47
N PHE A 83 -2.53 -1.46 -2.02
CA PHE A 83 -2.97 -0.88 -0.76
C PHE A 83 -2.42 -1.62 0.48
N PHE A 84 -2.01 -2.89 0.35
CA PHE A 84 -1.19 -3.56 1.37
C PHE A 84 0.12 -2.80 1.60
N VAL A 85 0.83 -2.45 0.53
CA VAL A 85 2.07 -1.67 0.63
C VAL A 85 1.80 -0.28 1.21
N VAL A 86 0.70 0.38 0.81
CA VAL A 86 0.29 1.67 1.38
C VAL A 86 0.08 1.56 2.90
N GLY A 87 -0.70 0.58 3.35
CA GLY A 87 -0.98 0.35 4.77
C GLY A 87 0.28 0.05 5.56
N PHE A 88 1.15 -0.81 5.03
CA PHE A 88 2.42 -1.19 5.65
C PHE A 88 3.36 0.02 5.81
N VAL A 89 3.61 0.77 4.72
CA VAL A 89 4.54 1.91 4.73
C VAL A 89 3.99 3.06 5.56
N THR A 90 2.70 3.39 5.44
CA THR A 90 2.07 4.47 6.23
C THR A 90 2.15 4.16 7.73
N THR A 91 1.91 2.90 8.12
CA THR A 91 2.02 2.48 9.52
C THR A 91 3.47 2.52 9.99
N PHE A 92 4.42 2.07 9.18
CA PHE A 92 5.85 2.16 9.50
C PHE A 92 6.28 3.60 9.76
N VAL A 93 5.96 4.52 8.84
CA VAL A 93 6.27 5.96 9.00
C VAL A 93 5.63 6.52 10.25
N SER A 94 4.35 6.23 10.49
CA SER A 94 3.65 6.69 11.69
C SER A 94 4.30 6.17 12.97
N MET A 95 4.72 4.90 13.02
CA MET A 95 5.40 4.32 14.19
C MET A 95 6.79 4.89 14.41
N VAL A 96 7.48 5.35 13.35
CA VAL A 96 8.77 6.04 13.44
C VAL A 96 8.60 7.46 13.96
N VAL A 97 7.58 8.18 13.47
CA VAL A 97 7.29 9.58 13.85
C VAL A 97 6.72 9.65 15.28
N PHE A 98 5.71 8.83 15.57
CA PHE A 98 5.05 8.81 16.88
C PHE A 98 5.76 7.86 17.84
N ARG A 99 6.80 8.34 18.51
CA ARG A 99 7.62 7.52 19.41
C ARG A 99 6.88 7.14 20.70
N ARG A 100 7.25 5.96 21.18
CA ARG A 100 7.02 5.30 22.47
C ARG A 100 5.63 5.46 23.12
N TYR A 101 5.15 6.68 23.39
CA TYR A 101 3.88 6.91 24.08
C TYR A 101 2.68 7.09 23.14
N TYR A 102 2.91 7.53 21.89
CA TYR A 102 1.86 7.87 20.93
C TYR A 102 1.76 6.87 19.76
N ARG A 103 2.45 5.73 19.83
CA ARG A 103 2.44 4.75 18.70
C ARG A 103 1.04 4.25 18.37
N ILE A 104 0.19 4.01 19.37
CA ILE A 104 -1.19 3.59 19.15
C ILE A 104 -1.95 4.66 18.36
N LEU A 105 -1.79 5.93 18.74
CA LEU A 105 -2.38 7.05 17.98
C LEU A 105 -1.82 7.14 16.56
N GLY A 106 -0.52 6.84 16.38
CA GLY A 106 0.10 6.75 15.06
C GLY A 106 -0.52 5.65 14.19
N VAL A 107 -0.76 4.47 14.75
CA VAL A 107 -1.43 3.36 14.04
C VAL A 107 -2.88 3.71 13.69
N ILE A 108 -3.62 4.31 14.63
CA ILE A 108 -5.00 4.78 14.38
C ILE A 108 -5.00 5.86 13.28
N GLY A 109 -4.08 6.81 13.34
CA GLY A 109 -3.91 7.85 12.33
C GLY A 109 -3.56 7.27 10.96
N ALA A 110 -2.67 6.27 10.89
CA ALA A 110 -2.35 5.54 9.66
C ALA A 110 -3.60 4.87 9.09
N GLY A 111 -4.41 4.22 9.93
CA GLY A 111 -5.69 3.62 9.53
C GLY A 111 -6.64 4.66 8.92
N ALA A 112 -6.82 5.80 9.60
CA ALA A 112 -7.68 6.88 9.09
C ALA A 112 -7.19 7.41 7.73
N VAL A 113 -5.89 7.64 7.56
CA VAL A 113 -5.29 8.09 6.29
C VAL A 113 -5.50 7.04 5.20
N CYS A 114 -5.26 5.75 5.50
CA CYS A 114 -5.46 4.67 4.53
C CYS A 114 -6.92 4.52 4.12
N TYR A 115 -7.88 4.67 5.05
CA TYR A 115 -9.31 4.64 4.74
C TYR A 115 -9.70 5.77 3.80
N VAL A 116 -9.26 6.99 4.11
CA VAL A 116 -9.51 8.17 3.27
C VAL A 116 -8.92 7.97 1.87
N LEU A 117 -7.67 7.49 1.77
CA LEU A 117 -7.03 7.19 0.48
C LEU A 117 -7.78 6.11 -0.29
N ALA A 118 -8.17 5.00 0.36
CA ALA A 118 -8.89 3.90 -0.27
C ALA A 118 -10.22 4.37 -0.88
N TYR A 119 -10.95 5.21 -0.17
CA TYR A 119 -12.22 5.75 -0.65
C TYR A 119 -12.02 6.82 -1.74
N TYR A 120 -11.18 7.82 -1.50
CA TYR A 120 -11.04 8.94 -2.42
C TYR A 120 -10.35 8.58 -3.73
N THR A 121 -9.40 7.63 -3.75
CA THR A 121 -8.81 7.16 -5.01
C THR A 121 -9.86 6.52 -5.92
N GLU A 122 -10.84 5.80 -5.36
CA GLU A 122 -11.96 5.27 -6.15
C GLU A 122 -12.97 6.34 -6.50
N TYR A 123 -13.32 7.22 -5.56
CA TYR A 123 -14.28 8.29 -5.81
C TYR A 123 -13.84 9.20 -6.97
N TYR A 124 -12.57 9.56 -7.02
CA TYR A 124 -12.06 10.42 -8.10
C TYR A 124 -11.93 9.73 -9.45
N LYS A 125 -11.95 8.41 -9.53
CA LYS A 125 -11.96 7.68 -10.83
C LYS A 125 -13.15 8.04 -11.70
N GLN A 126 -14.29 8.43 -11.12
CA GLN A 126 -15.47 8.85 -11.91
C GLN A 126 -15.21 10.09 -12.79
N PHE A 127 -14.16 10.87 -12.53
CA PHE A 127 -13.75 12.01 -13.34
C PHE A 127 -12.71 11.65 -14.42
N VAL A 128 -12.32 10.37 -14.50
CA VAL A 128 -11.38 9.85 -15.51
C VAL A 128 -12.17 9.17 -16.61
N GLU A 129 -11.82 9.48 -17.86
CA GLU A 129 -12.51 8.90 -19.03
C GLU A 129 -12.46 7.37 -19.02
N GLY A 130 -13.61 6.74 -19.26
CA GLY A 130 -13.75 5.28 -19.26
C GLY A 130 -13.67 4.60 -17.90
N ARG A 131 -13.78 5.37 -16.79
CA ARG A 131 -13.81 4.83 -15.43
C ARG A 131 -15.08 5.22 -14.68
N HIS A 132 -15.47 4.36 -13.74
CA HIS A 132 -16.59 4.57 -12.83
C HIS A 132 -16.16 4.27 -11.40
N PHE A 133 -16.83 4.92 -10.44
CA PHE A 133 -16.68 4.58 -9.04
C PHE A 133 -17.19 3.15 -8.78
N GLN A 134 -16.37 2.32 -8.15
CA GLN A 134 -16.73 0.97 -7.74
C GLN A 134 -16.53 0.82 -6.23
N GLN A 135 -17.62 0.60 -5.52
CA GLN A 135 -17.57 0.41 -4.06
C GLN A 135 -16.79 -0.85 -3.65
N SER A 136 -16.82 -1.90 -4.48
CA SER A 136 -16.03 -3.12 -4.30
C SER A 136 -14.54 -2.83 -4.30
N ASP A 137 -14.06 -1.98 -5.20
CA ASP A 137 -12.64 -1.65 -5.32
C ASP A 137 -12.19 -0.78 -4.15
N ALA A 138 -13.03 0.15 -3.70
CA ALA A 138 -12.77 0.91 -2.47
C ALA A 138 -12.67 -0.01 -1.23
N ALA A 139 -13.52 -1.04 -1.15
CA ALA A 139 -13.45 -2.04 -0.08
C ALA A 139 -12.17 -2.87 -0.18
N LEU A 140 -11.78 -3.32 -1.38
CA LEU A 140 -10.52 -4.06 -1.60
C LEU A 140 -9.30 -3.23 -1.22
N ASN A 141 -9.28 -1.95 -1.59
CA ASN A 141 -8.23 -1.00 -1.18
C ASN A 141 -8.13 -0.90 0.34
N TRP A 142 -9.27 -0.80 1.03
CA TRP A 142 -9.31 -0.74 2.48
C TRP A 142 -8.83 -2.05 3.13
N TYR A 143 -9.31 -3.22 2.66
CA TYR A 143 -8.86 -4.52 3.17
C TYR A 143 -7.35 -4.75 2.93
N GLY A 144 -6.85 -4.36 1.77
CA GLY A 144 -5.41 -4.36 1.50
C GLY A 144 -4.64 -3.52 2.53
N SER A 145 -5.10 -2.28 2.78
CA SER A 145 -4.48 -1.40 3.78
C SER A 145 -4.50 -2.00 5.18
N LEU A 146 -5.63 -2.58 5.61
CA LEU A 146 -5.73 -3.25 6.91
C LEU A 146 -4.73 -4.40 7.04
N ALA A 147 -4.63 -5.25 6.02
CA ALA A 147 -3.65 -6.34 6.00
C ALA A 147 -2.21 -5.82 6.14
N GLY A 148 -1.86 -4.74 5.45
CA GLY A 148 -0.56 -4.06 5.58
C GLY A 148 -0.31 -3.50 6.97
N ILE A 149 -1.29 -2.85 7.58
CA ILE A 149 -1.24 -2.32 8.95
C ILE A 149 -0.99 -3.47 9.95
N PHE A 150 -1.78 -4.54 9.87
CA PHE A 150 -1.63 -5.69 10.76
C PHE A 150 -0.27 -6.37 10.59
N CYS A 151 0.21 -6.52 9.36
CA CYS A 151 1.53 -7.08 9.08
C CYS A 151 2.64 -6.24 9.72
N MET A 152 2.60 -4.91 9.58
CA MET A 152 3.60 -4.01 10.17
C MET A 152 3.56 -4.06 11.70
N VAL A 153 2.39 -3.99 12.31
CA VAL A 153 2.22 -4.06 13.76
C VAL A 153 2.70 -5.42 14.29
N GLY A 154 2.33 -6.52 13.63
CA GLY A 154 2.76 -7.88 13.99
C GLY A 154 4.28 -8.04 13.92
N SER A 155 4.91 -7.54 12.84
CA SER A 155 6.38 -7.56 12.67
C SER A 155 7.09 -6.78 13.79
N TYR A 156 6.52 -5.65 14.20
CA TYR A 156 7.05 -4.87 15.31
C TYR A 156 6.99 -5.65 16.64
N PHE A 157 5.87 -6.30 16.95
CA PHE A 157 5.73 -7.09 18.18
C PHE A 157 6.65 -8.31 18.16
N LEU A 158 6.75 -9.01 17.04
CA LEU A 158 7.63 -10.16 16.87
C LEU A 158 9.09 -9.77 17.13
N ASN A 159 9.56 -8.68 16.52
CA ASN A 159 10.92 -8.18 16.75
C ASN A 159 11.17 -7.86 18.23
N ARG A 160 10.19 -7.26 18.93
CA ARG A 160 10.32 -7.00 20.37
C ARG A 160 10.40 -8.25 21.23
N LEU A 161 9.69 -9.30 20.85
CA LEU A 161 9.75 -10.60 21.54
C LEU A 161 11.12 -11.25 21.33
N LEU A 162 11.61 -11.28 20.10
CA LEU A 162 12.92 -11.86 19.79
C LEU A 162 14.07 -11.17 20.52
N VAL A 163 14.07 -9.83 20.59
CA VAL A 163 15.07 -9.06 21.34
C VAL A 163 15.01 -9.28 22.85
N LYS A 164 13.86 -9.71 23.40
CA LYS A 164 13.77 -10.04 24.83
C LYS A 164 14.23 -11.45 25.17
N LEU A 165 14.25 -12.33 24.17
CA LEU A 165 14.63 -13.74 24.33
C LEU A 165 16.12 -13.99 24.03
N SER A 166 16.80 -13.03 23.39
CA SER A 166 18.24 -13.00 23.15
C SER A 166 18.98 -12.29 24.29
#